data_9b5eae125dcac164aaa8c8148078b631
#
_entry.id   9b5eae125dcac164aaa8c8148078b631
#
_cell.length_a   1.000
_cell.length_b   1.000
_cell.length_c   1.000
_cell.angle_alpha   90.00
_cell.angle_beta   90.00
_cell.angle_gamma   90.00
#
_symmetry.space_group_name_H-M   'P 1'
#
loop_
_entity.id
_entity.type
_entity.pdbx_description
1 polymer ?
#
loop_
_entity_poly.entity_id
_entity_poly.type
_entity_poly.pdbx_seq_one_letter_code
_entity_poly.pdbx_strand_id
1 'polypeptide(L)'
;KVTSSIETIYKMLEELKEQVFEANLQLVKYGLVVLTWGNVSGIDRNKGLFVIKPSGVPYDDMKASDMVVMDLEGNKVEGNLNPSSDTPTHLELYRNFDNVGAVVHTHSPWACSWAQAGRDVNAYGTTHADFANCAIPCARGLSEEEVKGEYELNTGKVIVEEFEQRGIKPEECPAVLIHRHGPFTWGKDPFKAVENALILEEVSKMAYQTEQIASLDNDSNIGIEQYLLDKHYQRKHGKNAYYGQSK
;
A
#
# COMPACT_ATOMS: atom_id res chain seq x y z
N LYS A 1 31.86 22.60 -2.66
CA LYS A 1 31.43 21.17 -2.55
C LYS A 1 30.22 20.98 -1.61
N VAL A 2 30.08 21.77 -0.54
CA VAL A 2 28.95 21.66 0.42
C VAL A 2 27.67 22.27 -0.19
N THR A 3 27.76 23.38 -0.91
CA THR A 3 26.61 24.00 -1.60
C THR A 3 25.99 23.11 -2.68
N SER A 4 26.83 22.39 -3.44
CA SER A 4 26.32 21.48 -4.50
C SER A 4 25.59 20.26 -3.93
N SER A 5 25.95 19.78 -2.74
CA SER A 5 25.23 18.68 -2.07
C SER A 5 23.89 19.12 -1.47
N ILE A 6 23.81 20.33 -0.94
CA ILE A 6 22.56 20.90 -0.41
C ILE A 6 21.55 21.15 -1.54
N GLU A 7 21.97 21.75 -2.64
CA GLU A 7 21.13 21.98 -3.84
C GLU A 7 20.62 20.64 -4.42
N THR A 8 21.47 19.61 -4.46
CA THR A 8 21.08 18.28 -4.91
C THR A 8 20.06 17.64 -3.96
N ILE A 9 20.20 17.83 -2.65
CA ILE A 9 19.27 17.34 -1.63
C ILE A 9 17.88 17.99 -1.81
N TYR A 10 17.83 19.30 -1.95
CA TYR A 10 16.58 20.02 -2.19
C TYR A 10 15.90 19.55 -3.49
N LYS A 11 16.65 19.47 -4.59
CA LYS A 11 16.11 19.03 -5.89
C LYS A 11 15.48 17.62 -5.81
N MET A 12 16.10 16.67 -5.12
CA MET A 12 15.56 15.31 -5.00
C MET A 12 14.30 15.24 -4.13
N LEU A 13 14.18 16.09 -3.09
CA LEU A 13 12.93 16.18 -2.31
C LEU A 13 11.79 16.80 -3.12
N GLU A 14 12.09 17.81 -3.94
CA GLU A 14 11.09 18.39 -4.85
C GLU A 14 10.60 17.34 -5.88
N GLU A 15 11.50 16.53 -6.44
CA GLU A 15 11.12 15.42 -7.32
C GLU A 15 10.24 14.38 -6.61
N LEU A 16 10.56 14.05 -5.36
CA LEU A 16 9.73 13.11 -4.57
C LEU A 16 8.38 13.73 -4.21
N LYS A 17 8.30 15.02 -3.88
CA LYS A 17 7.02 15.72 -3.66
C LYS A 17 6.13 15.67 -4.90
N GLU A 18 6.71 15.90 -6.08
CA GLU A 18 6.00 15.83 -7.35
C GLU A 18 5.47 14.42 -7.61
N GLN A 19 6.30 13.39 -7.42
CA GLN A 19 5.89 12.00 -7.58
C GLN A 19 4.78 11.60 -6.60
N VAL A 20 4.87 11.99 -5.33
CA VAL A 20 3.84 11.70 -4.31
C VAL A 20 2.55 12.45 -4.63
N PHE A 21 2.64 13.71 -5.07
CA PHE A 21 1.49 14.48 -5.52
C PHE A 21 0.79 13.82 -6.71
N GLU A 22 1.50 13.51 -7.78
CA GLU A 22 0.95 12.84 -8.96
C GLU A 22 0.34 11.47 -8.62
N ALA A 23 1.00 10.70 -7.76
CA ALA A 23 0.48 9.40 -7.30
C ALA A 23 -0.83 9.54 -6.52
N ASN A 24 -0.96 10.56 -5.67
CA ASN A 24 -2.23 10.87 -5.01
C ASN A 24 -3.33 11.20 -6.01
N LEU A 25 -3.05 11.96 -7.08
CA LEU A 25 -4.02 12.23 -8.14
C LEU A 25 -4.40 10.98 -8.93
N GLN A 26 -3.49 10.02 -9.09
CA GLN A 26 -3.80 8.73 -9.73
C GLN A 26 -4.83 7.92 -8.93
N LEU A 27 -4.89 8.04 -7.60
CA LEU A 27 -5.94 7.40 -6.80
C LEU A 27 -7.35 7.86 -7.25
N VAL A 28 -7.50 9.16 -7.52
CA VAL A 28 -8.75 9.74 -8.06
C VAL A 28 -9.03 9.20 -9.46
N LYS A 29 -8.01 9.24 -10.33
CA LYS A 29 -8.12 8.77 -11.72
C LYS A 29 -8.55 7.31 -11.82
N TYR A 30 -8.09 6.46 -10.90
CA TYR A 30 -8.44 5.04 -10.86
C TYR A 30 -9.71 4.73 -10.05
N GLY A 31 -10.37 5.76 -9.50
CA GLY A 31 -11.59 5.57 -8.72
C GLY A 31 -11.38 4.84 -7.38
N LEU A 32 -10.19 4.94 -6.81
CA LEU A 32 -9.81 4.25 -5.57
C LEU A 32 -10.13 5.06 -4.31
N VAL A 33 -10.46 6.33 -4.46
CA VAL A 33 -10.75 7.25 -3.36
C VAL A 33 -12.01 8.06 -3.62
N VAL A 34 -12.66 8.46 -2.53
CA VAL A 34 -13.83 9.35 -2.50
C VAL A 34 -13.50 10.51 -1.57
N LEU A 35 -13.85 11.74 -1.97
CA LEU A 35 -13.57 12.95 -1.19
C LEU A 35 -12.06 13.07 -0.88
N THR A 36 -11.72 13.21 0.41
CA THR A 36 -10.33 13.32 0.89
C THR A 36 -9.78 12.01 1.44
N TRP A 37 -10.54 10.91 1.30
CA TRP A 37 -10.15 9.60 1.83
C TRP A 37 -8.96 9.03 1.08
N GLY A 38 -8.06 8.44 1.83
CA GLY A 38 -6.86 7.84 1.27
C GLY A 38 -5.69 8.81 1.08
N ASN A 39 -4.53 8.25 0.90
CA ASN A 39 -3.27 8.97 0.76
C ASN A 39 -2.17 8.08 0.20
N VAL A 40 -1.15 8.74 -0.35
CA VAL A 40 0.11 8.15 -0.78
C VAL A 40 1.25 8.85 -0.07
N SER A 41 2.25 8.09 0.33
CA SER A 41 3.57 8.60 0.73
C SER A 41 4.68 7.94 -0.08
N GLY A 42 5.86 8.55 -0.09
CA GLY A 42 7.09 8.00 -0.67
C GLY A 42 8.30 8.36 0.17
N ILE A 43 9.29 7.49 0.25
CA ILE A 43 10.48 7.67 1.08
C ILE A 43 11.76 7.80 0.23
N ASP A 44 12.63 8.73 0.62
CA ASP A 44 14.04 8.73 0.27
C ASP A 44 14.84 8.11 1.42
N ARG A 45 15.18 6.84 1.27
CA ARG A 45 15.88 6.08 2.31
C ARG A 45 17.31 6.59 2.57
N ASN A 46 17.96 7.17 1.58
CA ASN A 46 19.31 7.73 1.75
C ASN A 46 19.29 8.94 2.68
N LYS A 47 18.18 9.66 2.72
CA LYS A 47 18.01 10.84 3.59
C LYS A 47 17.28 10.53 4.89
N GLY A 48 16.61 9.37 4.99
CA GLY A 48 15.73 9.06 6.11
C GLY A 48 14.52 9.99 6.17
N LEU A 49 14.03 10.45 5.01
CA LEU A 49 12.90 11.38 4.90
C LEU A 49 11.82 10.79 4.00
N PHE A 50 10.57 10.98 4.36
CA PHE A 50 9.43 10.64 3.51
C PHE A 50 8.49 11.81 3.32
N VAL A 51 7.80 11.79 2.20
CA VAL A 51 6.82 12.79 1.78
C VAL A 51 5.43 12.18 1.83
N ILE A 52 4.47 12.89 2.38
CA ILE A 52 3.09 12.41 2.52
C ILE A 52 2.08 13.50 2.20
N LYS A 53 0.90 13.08 1.72
CA LYS A 53 -0.26 13.94 1.49
C LYS A 53 -0.65 14.71 2.75
N PRO A 54 -0.98 16.02 2.64
CA PRO A 54 -1.55 16.77 3.76
C PRO A 54 -2.94 16.26 4.14
N SER A 55 -3.28 16.37 5.43
CA SER A 55 -4.57 15.95 5.98
C SER A 55 -5.72 16.81 5.46
N GLY A 56 -6.79 16.17 5.02
CA GLY A 56 -8.07 16.83 4.71
C GLY A 56 -8.06 17.79 3.52
N VAL A 57 -6.98 17.88 2.75
CA VAL A 57 -6.92 18.72 1.54
C VAL A 57 -7.60 17.97 0.38
N PRO A 58 -8.61 18.58 -0.28
CA PRO A 58 -9.23 17.99 -1.46
C PRO A 58 -8.20 17.76 -2.58
N TYR A 59 -8.35 16.67 -3.32
CA TYR A 59 -7.42 16.33 -4.40
C TYR A 59 -7.36 17.40 -5.49
N ASP A 60 -8.49 18.04 -5.82
CA ASP A 60 -8.57 19.09 -6.85
C ASP A 60 -7.88 20.40 -6.45
N ASP A 61 -7.76 20.65 -5.15
CA ASP A 61 -7.13 21.88 -4.61
C ASP A 61 -5.65 21.69 -4.25
N MET A 62 -5.20 20.43 -4.24
CA MET A 62 -3.86 20.03 -3.79
C MET A 62 -2.77 20.37 -4.82
N LYS A 63 -1.61 20.74 -4.33
CA LYS A 63 -0.40 21.03 -5.12
C LYS A 63 0.78 20.22 -4.59
N ALA A 64 1.80 20.01 -5.42
CA ALA A 64 3.04 19.35 -4.98
C ALA A 64 3.71 20.09 -3.81
N SER A 65 3.63 21.43 -3.77
CA SER A 65 4.13 22.25 -2.67
C SER A 65 3.40 22.06 -1.33
N ASP A 66 2.22 21.45 -1.34
CA ASP A 66 1.44 21.15 -0.13
C ASP A 66 1.89 19.86 0.55
N MET A 67 2.68 19.04 -0.14
CA MET A 67 3.20 17.79 0.42
C MET A 67 4.05 18.06 1.65
N VAL A 68 3.92 17.21 2.65
CA VAL A 68 4.59 17.35 3.95
C VAL A 68 5.77 16.38 4.03
N VAL A 69 6.92 16.88 4.46
CA VAL A 69 8.13 16.07 4.67
C VAL A 69 8.27 15.71 6.14
N MET A 70 8.45 14.42 6.39
CA MET A 70 8.61 13.83 7.71
C MET A 70 9.94 13.09 7.81
N ASP A 71 10.54 13.04 9.00
CA ASP A 71 11.66 12.16 9.30
C ASP A 71 11.20 10.79 9.83
N LEU A 72 12.14 9.87 10.01
CA LEU A 72 11.86 8.53 10.55
C LEU A 72 11.66 8.52 12.09
N GLU A 73 11.85 9.63 12.76
CA GLU A 73 11.52 9.85 14.17
C GLU A 73 10.06 10.32 14.34
N GLY A 74 9.40 10.70 13.22
CA GLY A 74 8.01 11.17 13.21
C GLY A 74 7.88 12.68 13.33
N ASN A 75 8.96 13.44 13.17
CA ASN A 75 8.93 14.88 13.18
C ASN A 75 8.64 15.45 11.79
N LYS A 76 7.86 16.53 11.74
CA LYS A 76 7.68 17.30 10.52
C LYS A 76 8.93 18.14 10.25
N VAL A 77 9.58 17.87 9.11
CA VAL A 77 10.82 18.55 8.69
C VAL A 77 10.50 19.74 7.79
N GLU A 78 9.51 19.60 6.90
CA GLU A 78 9.11 20.65 5.96
C GLU A 78 7.62 20.59 5.65
N GLY A 79 7.03 21.73 5.35
CA GLY A 79 5.63 21.89 4.98
C GLY A 79 4.82 22.71 5.97
N ASN A 80 3.88 23.50 5.45
CA ASN A 80 3.03 24.40 6.26
C ASN A 80 1.75 23.74 6.75
N LEU A 81 1.35 22.61 6.14
CA LEU A 81 0.13 21.89 6.46
C LEU A 81 0.41 20.76 7.46
N ASN A 82 -0.65 20.24 8.05
CA ASN A 82 -0.55 19.01 8.84
C ASN A 82 -0.44 17.81 7.90
N PRO A 83 0.44 16.84 8.20
CA PRO A 83 0.49 15.60 7.44
C PRO A 83 -0.79 14.79 7.62
N SER A 84 -1.06 13.84 6.71
CA SER A 84 -2.16 12.88 6.88
C SER A 84 -2.16 12.26 8.28
N SER A 85 -3.34 12.03 8.85
CA SER A 85 -3.49 11.32 10.13
C SER A 85 -2.88 9.92 10.10
N ASP A 86 -2.80 9.29 8.92
CA ASP A 86 -2.21 7.96 8.73
C ASP A 86 -0.68 7.96 8.75
N THR A 87 -0.04 9.11 8.91
CA THR A 87 1.43 9.23 8.93
C THR A 87 2.10 8.25 9.89
N PRO A 88 1.63 8.03 11.14
CA PRO A 88 2.24 7.05 12.02
C PRO A 88 2.17 5.61 11.49
N THR A 89 1.11 5.24 10.76
CA THR A 89 1.00 3.94 10.10
C THR A 89 2.05 3.78 9.01
N HIS A 90 2.17 4.78 8.11
CA HIS A 90 3.17 4.78 7.04
C HIS A 90 4.60 4.72 7.60
N LEU A 91 4.87 5.50 8.64
CA LEU A 91 6.17 5.53 9.32
C LEU A 91 6.53 4.15 9.89
N GLU A 92 5.58 3.47 10.53
CA GLU A 92 5.80 2.14 11.10
C GLU A 92 6.15 1.12 10.01
N LEU A 93 5.50 1.20 8.84
CA LEU A 93 5.83 0.35 7.70
C LEU A 93 7.24 0.67 7.14
N TYR A 94 7.63 1.93 7.04
CA TYR A 94 8.97 2.30 6.59
C TYR A 94 10.07 1.84 7.55
N ARG A 95 9.79 1.82 8.85
CA ARG A 95 10.74 1.36 9.87
C ARG A 95 10.97 -0.15 9.87
N ASN A 96 9.95 -0.92 9.48
CA ASN A 96 9.98 -2.38 9.59
C ASN A 96 10.09 -3.10 8.23
N PHE A 97 9.83 -2.42 7.12
CA PHE A 97 9.85 -2.99 5.77
C PHE A 97 10.90 -2.28 4.91
N ASP A 98 12.15 -2.74 4.97
CA ASP A 98 13.31 -2.07 4.37
C ASP A 98 13.20 -1.83 2.86
N ASN A 99 12.51 -2.71 2.13
CA ASN A 99 12.37 -2.65 0.67
C ASN A 99 11.15 -1.84 0.20
N VAL A 100 10.36 -1.29 1.13
CA VAL A 100 9.20 -0.45 0.79
C VAL A 100 9.66 0.97 0.50
N GLY A 101 9.38 1.45 -0.72
CA GLY A 101 9.70 2.82 -1.17
C GLY A 101 8.52 3.78 -1.13
N ALA A 102 7.30 3.26 -1.08
CA ALA A 102 6.06 4.05 -0.99
C ALA A 102 4.93 3.23 -0.39
N VAL A 103 4.00 3.91 0.27
CA VAL A 103 2.82 3.31 0.92
C VAL A 103 1.56 4.04 0.46
N VAL A 104 0.51 3.28 0.22
CA VAL A 104 -0.85 3.77 -0.12
C VAL A 104 -1.84 3.23 0.90
N HIS A 105 -2.72 4.11 1.36
CA HIS A 105 -3.94 3.74 2.07
C HIS A 105 -5.15 4.22 1.29
N THR A 106 -6.17 3.39 1.16
CA THR A 106 -7.45 3.74 0.57
C THR A 106 -8.60 3.12 1.35
N HIS A 107 -9.82 3.55 1.02
CA HIS A 107 -11.06 2.90 1.42
C HIS A 107 -11.81 2.40 0.18
N SER A 108 -11.07 1.83 -0.77
CA SER A 108 -11.63 1.29 -2.01
C SER A 108 -12.64 0.16 -1.72
N PRO A 109 -13.82 0.14 -2.38
CA PRO A 109 -14.97 -0.61 -1.90
C PRO A 109 -14.77 -2.12 -1.80
N TRP A 110 -14.15 -2.74 -2.80
CA TRP A 110 -13.99 -4.19 -2.82
C TRP A 110 -13.00 -4.68 -1.77
N ALA A 111 -11.83 -4.04 -1.68
CA ALA A 111 -10.84 -4.36 -0.66
C ALA A 111 -11.39 -4.07 0.75
N CYS A 112 -12.09 -2.95 0.95
CA CYS A 112 -12.75 -2.64 2.23
C CYS A 112 -13.81 -3.66 2.61
N SER A 113 -14.58 -4.20 1.66
CA SER A 113 -15.60 -5.21 1.94
C SER A 113 -14.98 -6.48 2.53
N TRP A 114 -13.85 -6.93 1.99
CA TRP A 114 -13.09 -8.04 2.54
C TRP A 114 -12.52 -7.71 3.92
N ALA A 115 -11.96 -6.52 4.09
CA ALA A 115 -11.47 -6.03 5.38
C ALA A 115 -12.57 -5.98 6.45
N GLN A 116 -13.76 -5.48 6.11
CA GLN A 116 -14.92 -5.44 7.02
C GLN A 116 -15.40 -6.84 7.40
N ALA A 117 -15.35 -7.78 6.45
CA ALA A 117 -15.68 -9.18 6.69
C ALA A 117 -14.61 -9.93 7.53
N GLY A 118 -13.41 -9.36 7.70
CA GLY A 118 -12.31 -9.98 8.42
C GLY A 118 -11.75 -11.21 7.71
N ARG A 119 -11.73 -11.19 6.37
CA ARG A 119 -11.32 -12.32 5.54
C ARG A 119 -10.15 -11.96 4.64
N ASP A 120 -9.23 -12.91 4.48
CA ASP A 120 -8.18 -12.86 3.47
C ASP A 120 -8.79 -12.86 2.07
N VAL A 121 -8.12 -12.20 1.11
CA VAL A 121 -8.44 -12.35 -0.32
C VAL A 121 -7.64 -13.53 -0.86
N ASN A 122 -8.29 -14.65 -1.06
CA ASN A 122 -7.65 -15.87 -1.56
C ASN A 122 -7.28 -15.76 -3.03
N ALA A 123 -6.21 -16.47 -3.41
CA ALA A 123 -5.78 -16.57 -4.80
C ALA A 123 -6.63 -17.62 -5.54
N TYR A 124 -7.44 -17.15 -6.48
CA TYR A 124 -8.29 -18.02 -7.31
C TYR A 124 -7.79 -18.14 -8.74
N GLY A 125 -7.01 -17.18 -9.22
CA GLY A 125 -6.59 -17.16 -10.60
C GLY A 125 -5.25 -16.46 -10.83
N THR A 126 -4.83 -16.48 -12.07
CA THR A 126 -3.51 -16.02 -12.49
C THR A 126 -3.30 -14.50 -12.35
N THR A 127 -4.37 -13.71 -12.37
CA THR A 127 -4.30 -12.26 -12.12
C THR A 127 -3.80 -11.97 -10.71
N HIS A 128 -4.34 -12.70 -9.71
CA HIS A 128 -3.85 -12.62 -8.34
C HIS A 128 -2.40 -13.13 -8.24
N ALA A 129 -2.10 -14.28 -8.89
CA ALA A 129 -0.77 -14.88 -8.87
C ALA A 129 0.32 -13.98 -9.50
N ASP A 130 -0.03 -13.14 -10.46
CA ASP A 130 0.86 -12.12 -11.02
C ASP A 130 1.15 -10.97 -10.05
N PHE A 131 0.37 -10.82 -9.01
CA PHE A 131 0.44 -9.76 -8.03
C PHE A 131 1.12 -10.19 -6.73
N ALA A 132 0.68 -11.29 -6.13
CA ALA A 132 1.14 -11.77 -4.85
C ALA A 132 1.32 -13.29 -4.82
N ASN A 133 2.31 -13.75 -4.06
CA ASN A 133 2.66 -15.17 -3.91
C ASN A 133 1.83 -15.89 -2.83
N CYS A 134 0.81 -15.25 -2.30
CA CYS A 134 -0.04 -15.77 -1.23
C CYS A 134 -1.43 -15.15 -1.30
N ALA A 135 -2.35 -15.62 -0.47
CA ALA A 135 -3.56 -14.87 -0.17
C ALA A 135 -3.19 -13.49 0.42
N ILE A 136 -3.93 -12.44 0.05
CA ILE A 136 -3.74 -11.14 0.68
C ILE A 136 -4.26 -11.23 2.12
N PRO A 137 -3.40 -11.02 3.13
CA PRO A 137 -3.80 -11.22 4.52
C PRO A 137 -4.76 -10.13 4.99
N CYS A 138 -5.72 -10.52 5.81
CA CYS A 138 -6.53 -9.61 6.61
C CYS A 138 -6.01 -9.67 8.05
N ALA A 139 -5.26 -8.67 8.45
CA ALA A 139 -4.76 -8.54 9.80
C ALA A 139 -5.91 -8.37 10.80
N ARG A 140 -5.70 -8.77 12.04
CA ARG A 140 -6.68 -8.64 13.12
C ARG A 140 -7.17 -7.20 13.29
N GLY A 141 -8.34 -7.04 13.84
CA GLY A 141 -8.79 -5.73 14.33
C GLY A 141 -7.97 -5.27 15.53
N LEU A 142 -7.93 -3.95 15.72
CA LEU A 142 -7.31 -3.34 16.88
C LEU A 142 -8.15 -3.59 18.15
N SER A 143 -7.49 -3.77 19.29
CA SER A 143 -8.14 -3.84 20.59
C SER A 143 -8.69 -2.49 21.00
N GLU A 144 -9.57 -2.46 22.02
CA GLU A 144 -10.10 -1.22 22.57
C GLU A 144 -8.98 -0.30 23.10
N GLU A 145 -7.95 -0.88 23.72
CA GLU A 145 -6.79 -0.14 24.24
C GLU A 145 -5.96 0.47 23.11
N GLU A 146 -5.73 -0.29 22.03
CA GLU A 146 -5.03 0.18 20.83
C GLU A 146 -5.78 1.33 20.14
N VAL A 147 -7.11 1.24 20.06
CA VAL A 147 -7.96 2.29 19.47
C VAL A 147 -8.00 3.55 20.33
N LYS A 148 -8.07 3.42 21.66
CA LYS A 148 -8.06 4.56 22.58
C LYS A 148 -6.68 5.19 22.77
N GLY A 149 -5.63 4.46 22.41
CA GLY A 149 -4.24 4.91 22.46
C GLY A 149 -3.80 5.59 21.16
N GLU A 150 -2.64 5.18 20.65
CA GLU A 150 -2.08 5.69 19.40
C GLU A 150 -2.61 4.88 18.20
N TYR A 151 -3.85 5.14 17.80
CA TYR A 151 -4.63 4.36 16.85
C TYR A 151 -3.88 4.09 15.54
N GLU A 152 -3.35 5.13 14.90
CA GLU A 152 -2.67 5.00 13.60
C GLU A 152 -1.31 4.28 13.74
N LEU A 153 -0.58 4.51 14.81
CA LEU A 153 0.65 3.79 15.11
C LEU A 153 0.36 2.30 15.36
N ASN A 154 -0.67 2.00 16.14
CA ASN A 154 -1.08 0.63 16.44
C ASN A 154 -1.60 -0.08 15.19
N THR A 155 -2.22 0.63 14.25
CA THR A 155 -2.56 0.10 12.93
C THR A 155 -1.32 -0.38 12.18
N GLY A 156 -0.25 0.41 12.18
CA GLY A 156 1.03 0.01 11.58
C GLY A 156 1.65 -1.21 12.26
N LYS A 157 1.63 -1.24 13.60
CA LYS A 157 2.14 -2.40 14.38
C LYS A 157 1.37 -3.69 14.08
N VAL A 158 0.05 -3.61 13.95
CA VAL A 158 -0.78 -4.77 13.60
C VAL A 158 -0.46 -5.32 12.21
N ILE A 159 -0.14 -4.44 11.25
CA ILE A 159 0.32 -4.87 9.92
C ILE A 159 1.65 -5.62 10.02
N VAL A 160 2.63 -5.06 10.73
CA VAL A 160 3.95 -5.69 10.92
C VAL A 160 3.80 -7.04 11.62
N GLU A 161 3.03 -7.10 12.70
CA GLU A 161 2.72 -8.32 13.45
C GLU A 161 2.14 -9.41 12.53
N GLU A 162 1.20 -9.08 11.66
CA GLU A 162 0.57 -10.02 10.74
C GLU A 162 1.58 -10.65 9.77
N PHE A 163 2.47 -9.83 9.21
CA PHE A 163 3.50 -10.30 8.29
C PHE A 163 4.55 -11.17 8.98
N GLU A 164 4.97 -10.79 10.19
CA GLU A 164 5.89 -11.58 11.01
C GLU A 164 5.29 -12.94 11.39
N GLN A 165 4.05 -12.95 11.89
CA GLN A 165 3.37 -14.18 12.33
C GLN A 165 3.15 -15.17 11.19
N ARG A 166 2.84 -14.67 9.99
CA ARG A 166 2.64 -15.52 8.81
C ARG A 166 3.93 -15.82 8.06
N GLY A 167 5.04 -15.18 8.40
CA GLY A 167 6.31 -15.33 7.66
C GLY A 167 6.22 -14.82 6.22
N ILE A 168 5.37 -13.81 5.97
CA ILE A 168 5.19 -13.19 4.66
C ILE A 168 6.21 -12.07 4.49
N LYS A 169 6.86 -12.03 3.34
CA LYS A 169 7.75 -10.94 3.00
C LYS A 169 6.98 -9.82 2.28
N PRO A 170 7.17 -8.55 2.68
CA PRO A 170 6.46 -7.42 2.07
C PRO A 170 6.64 -7.31 0.54
N GLU A 171 7.79 -7.70 0.02
CA GLU A 171 8.07 -7.73 -1.42
C GLU A 171 7.35 -8.85 -2.17
N GLU A 172 6.93 -9.92 -1.50
CA GLU A 172 6.20 -11.04 -2.08
C GLU A 172 4.68 -10.87 -2.01
N CYS A 173 4.21 -10.03 -1.09
CA CYS A 173 2.81 -9.67 -0.91
C CYS A 173 2.71 -8.16 -0.61
N PRO A 174 2.54 -7.31 -1.63
CA PRO A 174 2.60 -5.86 -1.46
C PRO A 174 1.28 -5.24 -0.99
N ALA A 175 0.51 -5.96 -0.20
CA ALA A 175 -0.81 -5.54 0.28
C ALA A 175 -1.21 -6.22 1.58
N VAL A 176 -2.06 -5.56 2.35
CA VAL A 176 -2.71 -6.06 3.56
C VAL A 176 -4.08 -5.41 3.73
N LEU A 177 -5.01 -6.14 4.33
CA LEU A 177 -6.26 -5.60 4.83
C LEU A 177 -6.18 -5.49 6.36
N ILE A 178 -6.81 -4.47 6.92
CA ILE A 178 -7.03 -4.36 8.38
C ILE A 178 -8.50 -4.61 8.67
N HIS A 179 -8.79 -5.59 9.50
CA HIS A 179 -10.17 -5.94 9.87
C HIS A 179 -10.94 -4.70 10.32
N ARG A 180 -12.08 -4.45 9.67
CA ARG A 180 -13.00 -3.32 9.88
C ARG A 180 -12.44 -1.94 9.53
N HIS A 181 -11.30 -1.88 8.83
CA HIS A 181 -10.73 -0.61 8.40
C HIS A 181 -10.62 -0.55 6.87
N GLY A 182 -9.57 -1.08 6.29
CA GLY A 182 -9.34 -1.01 4.86
C GLY A 182 -7.94 -1.51 4.46
N PRO A 183 -7.59 -1.33 3.18
CA PRO A 183 -6.33 -1.79 2.63
C PRO A 183 -5.18 -0.81 2.85
N PHE A 184 -3.99 -1.37 2.98
CA PHE A 184 -2.71 -0.73 2.76
C PHE A 184 -1.96 -1.49 1.67
N THR A 185 -1.34 -0.77 0.76
CA THR A 185 -0.47 -1.33 -0.28
C THR A 185 0.85 -0.57 -0.33
N TRP A 186 1.87 -1.18 -0.88
CA TRP A 186 3.18 -0.57 -1.03
C TRP A 186 3.86 -0.98 -2.32
N GLY A 187 4.96 -0.32 -2.61
CA GLY A 187 5.79 -0.57 -3.78
C GLY A 187 7.16 0.08 -3.65
N LYS A 188 7.99 -0.10 -4.67
CA LYS A 188 9.32 0.50 -4.73
C LYS A 188 9.32 2.03 -4.90
N ASP A 189 8.23 2.58 -5.39
CA ASP A 189 7.98 3.99 -5.62
C ASP A 189 6.49 4.32 -5.52
N PRO A 190 6.08 5.61 -5.46
CA PRO A 190 4.68 6.01 -5.31
C PRO A 190 3.75 5.46 -6.39
N PHE A 191 4.19 5.41 -7.66
CA PHE A 191 3.36 4.93 -8.77
C PHE A 191 3.14 3.42 -8.70
N LYS A 192 4.17 2.67 -8.32
CA LYS A 192 4.05 1.22 -8.12
C LYS A 192 3.15 0.87 -6.93
N ALA A 193 3.20 1.64 -5.87
CA ALA A 193 2.30 1.46 -4.73
C ALA A 193 0.83 1.71 -5.11
N VAL A 194 0.55 2.72 -5.92
CA VAL A 194 -0.81 3.00 -6.48
C VAL A 194 -1.25 1.91 -7.47
N GLU A 195 -0.36 1.46 -8.35
CA GLU A 195 -0.65 0.33 -9.24
C GLU A 195 -1.05 -0.91 -8.42
N ASN A 196 -0.34 -1.20 -7.34
CA ASN A 196 -0.65 -2.30 -6.45
C ASN A 196 -2.01 -2.11 -5.73
N ALA A 197 -2.39 -0.88 -5.39
CA ALA A 197 -3.72 -0.58 -4.85
C ALA A 197 -4.83 -0.85 -5.87
N LEU A 198 -4.63 -0.49 -7.12
CA LEU A 198 -5.56 -0.79 -8.20
C LEU A 198 -5.70 -2.29 -8.43
N ILE A 199 -4.58 -3.01 -8.47
CA ILE A 199 -4.60 -4.48 -8.65
C ILE A 199 -5.33 -5.14 -7.47
N LEU A 200 -5.04 -4.71 -6.23
CA LEU A 200 -5.74 -5.24 -5.04
C LEU A 200 -7.25 -5.07 -5.15
N GLU A 201 -7.73 -3.89 -5.56
CA GLU A 201 -9.16 -3.63 -5.73
C GLU A 201 -9.78 -4.57 -6.77
N GLU A 202 -9.12 -4.75 -7.92
CA GLU A 202 -9.60 -5.63 -8.99
C GLU A 202 -9.58 -7.11 -8.58
N VAL A 203 -8.52 -7.61 -7.95
CA VAL A 203 -8.48 -9.02 -7.49
C VAL A 203 -9.45 -9.27 -6.34
N SER A 204 -9.71 -8.28 -5.48
CA SER A 204 -10.74 -8.36 -4.43
C SER A 204 -12.14 -8.53 -5.02
N LYS A 205 -12.45 -7.76 -6.07
CA LYS A 205 -13.70 -7.90 -6.84
C LYS A 205 -13.81 -9.26 -7.50
N MET A 206 -12.75 -9.70 -8.19
CA MET A 206 -12.73 -11.01 -8.86
C MET A 206 -12.91 -12.14 -7.86
N ALA A 207 -12.25 -12.08 -6.70
CA ALA A 207 -12.35 -13.09 -5.66
C ALA A 207 -13.80 -13.21 -5.15
N TYR A 208 -14.47 -12.09 -4.88
CA TYR A 208 -15.87 -12.09 -4.48
C TYR A 208 -16.77 -12.74 -5.55
N GLN A 209 -16.62 -12.32 -6.81
CA GLN A 209 -17.39 -12.86 -7.92
C GLN A 209 -17.15 -14.37 -8.11
N THR A 210 -15.89 -14.81 -7.99
CA THR A 210 -15.54 -16.23 -8.07
C THR A 210 -16.21 -17.05 -6.98
N GLU A 211 -16.19 -16.59 -5.73
CA GLU A 211 -16.88 -17.26 -4.61
C GLU A 211 -18.40 -17.32 -4.83
N GLN A 212 -19.01 -16.26 -5.37
CA GLN A 212 -20.43 -16.25 -5.68
C GLN A 212 -20.79 -17.26 -6.78
N ILE A 213 -19.99 -17.33 -7.85
CA ILE A 213 -20.23 -18.29 -8.95
C ILE A 213 -20.08 -19.72 -8.45
N ALA A 214 -18.98 -20.02 -7.73
CA ALA A 214 -18.70 -21.34 -7.19
C ALA A 214 -19.76 -21.83 -6.19
N SER A 215 -20.36 -20.91 -5.43
CA SER A 215 -21.42 -21.23 -4.48
C SER A 215 -22.70 -21.81 -5.14
N LEU A 216 -22.92 -21.50 -6.42
CA LEU A 216 -24.07 -22.03 -7.18
C LEU A 216 -23.97 -23.53 -7.42
N ASP A 217 -22.74 -24.05 -7.53
CA ASP A 217 -22.46 -25.46 -7.78
C ASP A 217 -22.01 -26.22 -6.52
N ASN A 218 -22.02 -25.56 -5.35
CA ASN A 218 -21.46 -26.05 -4.09
C ASN A 218 -19.98 -26.48 -4.21
N ASP A 219 -19.23 -25.86 -5.14
CA ASP A 219 -17.81 -26.11 -5.30
C ASP A 219 -17.00 -25.36 -4.24
N SER A 220 -16.31 -26.11 -3.40
CA SER A 220 -15.42 -25.58 -2.35
C SER A 220 -13.94 -25.63 -2.75
N ASN A 221 -13.61 -26.29 -3.85
CA ASN A 221 -12.21 -26.46 -4.32
C ASN A 221 -11.90 -25.51 -5.46
N ILE A 222 -11.98 -24.20 -5.20
CA ILE A 222 -11.84 -23.14 -6.20
C ILE A 222 -10.49 -22.40 -6.14
N GLY A 223 -9.63 -22.76 -5.18
CA GLY A 223 -8.30 -22.15 -5.05
C GLY A 223 -7.40 -22.46 -6.25
N ILE A 224 -6.53 -21.53 -6.62
CA ILE A 224 -5.51 -21.76 -7.64
C ILE A 224 -4.52 -22.83 -7.16
N GLU A 225 -4.12 -23.72 -8.05
CA GLU A 225 -3.10 -24.71 -7.75
C GLU A 225 -1.73 -24.03 -7.52
N GLN A 226 -0.99 -24.52 -6.52
CA GLN A 226 0.29 -23.93 -6.11
C GLN A 226 1.28 -23.82 -7.28
N TYR A 227 1.37 -24.83 -8.14
CA TYR A 227 2.27 -24.80 -9.28
C TYR A 227 1.92 -23.70 -10.30
N LEU A 228 0.63 -23.36 -10.45
CA LEU A 228 0.17 -22.32 -11.34
C LEU A 228 0.40 -20.92 -10.73
N LEU A 229 0.15 -20.78 -9.42
CA LEU A 229 0.47 -19.58 -8.65
C LEU A 229 1.97 -19.27 -8.76
N ASP A 230 2.82 -20.25 -8.46
CA ASP A 230 4.28 -20.12 -8.52
C ASP A 230 4.74 -19.73 -9.93
N LYS A 231 4.20 -20.38 -10.98
CA LYS A 231 4.53 -20.06 -12.37
C LYS A 231 4.26 -18.60 -12.71
N HIS A 232 3.07 -18.12 -12.37
CA HIS A 232 2.66 -16.74 -12.69
C HIS A 232 3.43 -15.71 -11.86
N TYR A 233 3.63 -15.96 -10.58
CA TYR A 233 4.43 -15.09 -9.74
C TYR A 233 5.89 -14.99 -10.24
N GLN A 234 6.53 -16.13 -10.46
CA GLN A 234 7.95 -16.20 -10.87
C GLN A 234 8.22 -15.57 -12.25
N ARG A 235 7.28 -15.63 -13.20
CA ARG A 235 7.45 -15.02 -14.52
C ARG A 235 7.57 -13.49 -14.46
N LYS A 236 7.03 -12.85 -13.43
CA LYS A 236 7.06 -11.39 -13.22
C LYS A 236 8.09 -10.95 -12.18
N HIS A 237 8.23 -11.71 -11.11
CA HIS A 237 8.96 -11.31 -9.91
C HIS A 237 10.17 -12.21 -9.63
N GLY A 238 10.28 -13.34 -10.31
CA GLY A 238 11.35 -14.30 -10.11
C GLY A 238 12.70 -13.84 -10.63
N LYS A 239 13.76 -14.54 -10.22
CA LYS A 239 15.13 -14.28 -10.65
C LYS A 239 15.31 -14.33 -12.18
N ASN A 240 14.51 -15.16 -12.86
CA ASN A 240 14.50 -15.32 -14.32
C ASN A 240 13.19 -14.81 -14.92
N ALA A 241 12.68 -13.69 -14.42
CA ALA A 241 11.47 -13.07 -14.92
C ALA A 241 11.58 -12.73 -16.40
N TYR A 242 10.53 -13.05 -17.18
CA TYR A 242 10.51 -12.86 -18.64
C TYR A 242 9.26 -12.11 -19.14
N TYR A 243 8.37 -11.70 -18.21
CA TYR A 243 7.19 -10.94 -18.57
C TYR A 243 7.54 -9.49 -18.89
N GLY A 244 7.01 -8.99 -20.02
CA GLY A 244 7.25 -7.63 -20.49
C GLY A 244 8.35 -7.55 -21.54
N GLN A 245 8.78 -6.34 -21.84
CA GLN A 245 9.85 -6.08 -22.82
C GLN A 245 11.23 -6.18 -22.15
N SER A 246 12.20 -6.71 -22.90
CA SER A 246 13.60 -6.65 -22.48
C SER A 246 14.04 -5.20 -22.33
N LYS A 247 14.65 -4.85 -21.21
CA LYS A 247 15.26 -3.53 -21.01
C LYS A 247 16.58 -3.43 -21.74
#